data_88a877118461679213a440b5ff17dcfd
#
_entry.id   88a877118461679213a440b5ff17dcfd
#
_cell.length_a   1.000
_cell.length_b   1.000
_cell.length_c   1.000
_cell.angle_alpha   90.00
_cell.angle_beta   90.00
_cell.angle_gamma   90.00
#
_symmetry.space_group_name_H-M   'P 1'
#
loop_
_entity.id
_entity.type
_entity.pdbx_description
1 polymer ?
#
loop_
_entity_poly.entity_id
_entity_poly.type
_entity_poly.pdbx_seq_one_letter_code
_entity_poly.pdbx_strand_id
1 'polypeptide(L)'
;MPAFHAPTDQRTDKAVAVFIAPGLEEVEALATVDILFRAGIPTTMISVTPERAVVSSHNIVVTCDLTLSEANLDDYDMLVLPGGIPGTPNLKAIEPLMAAVTERVRAGRPVAAICAAPSILAELGLLE
;
A
#
# COMPACT_ATOMS: atom_id res chain seq x y z
N MET A 1 -3.25 17.23 7.53
CA MET A 1 -2.56 16.21 8.34
C MET A 1 -1.58 16.89 9.27
N PRO A 2 -1.65 16.64 10.56
CA PRO A 2 -0.69 17.23 11.46
C PRO A 2 0.73 16.79 11.12
N ALA A 3 1.65 17.70 11.30
CA ALA A 3 3.04 17.45 10.97
C ALA A 3 3.73 16.72 12.13
N PHE A 4 3.43 15.44 12.28
CA PHE A 4 4.20 14.58 13.16
C PHE A 4 5.51 14.23 12.50
N HIS A 5 6.56 14.24 13.27
CA HIS A 5 7.85 13.79 12.81
C HIS A 5 8.10 12.38 13.31
N ALA A 6 8.79 11.60 12.51
CA ALA A 6 9.25 10.29 12.94
C ALA A 6 10.10 10.46 14.20
N PRO A 7 10.03 9.51 15.15
CA PRO A 7 10.76 9.62 16.41
C PRO A 7 12.28 9.47 16.29
N THR A 8 12.77 9.34 15.09
CA THR A 8 14.22 9.22 14.80
C THR A 8 14.65 10.33 13.87
N ASP A 9 15.89 10.79 14.05
CA ASP A 9 16.53 11.73 13.15
C ASP A 9 17.11 11.03 11.91
N GLN A 10 17.13 9.72 11.92
CA GLN A 10 17.64 8.92 10.81
C GLN A 10 16.56 8.80 9.75
N ARG A 11 16.46 9.82 8.91
CA ARG A 11 15.51 9.83 7.82
C ARG A 11 16.17 9.36 6.54
N THR A 12 15.37 8.77 5.68
CA THR A 12 15.77 8.39 4.33
C THR A 12 14.90 9.15 3.32
N ASP A 13 15.42 9.35 2.12
CA ASP A 13 14.67 9.90 1.00
C ASP A 13 13.87 8.81 0.26
N LYS A 14 14.00 7.55 0.68
CA LYS A 14 13.18 6.46 0.14
C LYS A 14 11.73 6.59 0.58
N ALA A 15 10.81 6.38 -0.32
CA ALA A 15 9.38 6.53 -0.07
C ALA A 15 8.63 5.23 -0.33
N VAL A 16 7.62 4.96 0.50
CA VAL A 16 6.80 3.74 0.41
C VAL A 16 5.33 4.11 0.24
N ALA A 17 4.64 3.44 -0.68
CA ALA A 17 3.20 3.55 -0.85
C ALA A 17 2.53 2.28 -0.33
N VAL A 18 1.52 2.45 0.53
CA VAL A 18 0.68 1.36 1.05
C VAL A 18 -0.72 1.52 0.46
N PHE A 19 -1.19 0.51 -0.27
CA PHE A 19 -2.45 0.58 -0.99
C PHE A 19 -3.61 0.07 -0.14
N ILE A 20 -4.66 0.86 -0.10
CA ILE A 20 -5.81 0.66 0.79
C ILE A 20 -7.05 0.43 -0.07
N ALA A 21 -7.64 -0.76 0.02
CA ALA A 21 -8.86 -1.13 -0.68
C ALA A 21 -9.96 -1.47 0.31
N PRO A 22 -11.25 -1.31 -0.07
CA PRO A 22 -12.35 -1.73 0.79
C PRO A 22 -12.22 -3.19 1.20
N GLY A 23 -12.43 -3.46 2.48
CA GLY A 23 -12.30 -4.81 3.02
C GLY A 23 -10.88 -5.21 3.38
N LEU A 24 -9.94 -4.26 3.43
CA LEU A 24 -8.56 -4.55 3.86
C LEU A 24 -8.52 -5.03 5.32
N GLU A 25 -7.43 -5.72 5.67
CA GLU A 25 -7.11 -6.01 7.06
C GLU A 25 -6.36 -4.80 7.63
N GLU A 26 -7.04 -4.02 8.47
CA GLU A 26 -6.51 -2.74 8.96
C GLU A 26 -5.26 -2.92 9.82
N VAL A 27 -5.16 -4.01 10.57
CA VAL A 27 -3.98 -4.24 11.43
C VAL A 27 -2.73 -4.41 10.57
N GLU A 28 -2.82 -5.17 9.50
CA GLU A 28 -1.68 -5.40 8.60
C GLU A 28 -1.23 -4.09 7.92
N ALA A 29 -2.19 -3.33 7.42
CA ALA A 29 -1.89 -2.07 6.75
C ALA A 29 -1.34 -1.02 7.72
N LEU A 30 -2.03 -0.82 8.84
CA LEU A 30 -1.68 0.26 9.78
C LEU A 30 -0.43 -0.06 10.59
N ALA A 31 -0.19 -1.34 10.94
CA ALA A 31 1.05 -1.73 11.60
C ALA A 31 2.25 -1.47 10.69
N THR A 32 2.11 -1.78 9.40
CA THR A 32 3.15 -1.51 8.41
C THR A 32 3.44 -0.01 8.32
N VAL A 33 2.40 0.81 8.22
CA VAL A 33 2.53 2.27 8.17
C VAL A 33 3.20 2.80 9.45
N ASP A 34 2.76 2.32 10.61
CA ASP A 34 3.30 2.75 11.90
C ASP A 34 4.80 2.45 12.01
N ILE A 35 5.19 1.23 11.67
CA ILE A 35 6.60 0.81 11.77
C ILE A 35 7.48 1.61 10.80
N LEU A 36 7.02 1.80 9.57
CA LEU A 36 7.76 2.59 8.59
C LEU A 36 7.91 4.04 9.03
N PHE A 37 6.83 4.62 9.58
CA PHE A 37 6.86 5.97 10.12
C PHE A 37 7.89 6.10 11.25
N ARG A 38 7.87 5.15 12.18
CA ARG A 38 8.82 5.13 13.32
C ARG A 38 10.27 4.97 12.86
N ALA A 39 10.48 4.28 11.75
CA ALA A 39 11.80 4.11 11.16
C ALA A 39 12.29 5.35 10.39
N GLY A 40 11.48 6.40 10.28
CA GLY A 40 11.83 7.60 9.54
C GLY A 40 11.68 7.47 8.02
N ILE A 41 10.91 6.48 7.57
CA ILE A 41 10.67 6.23 6.15
C ILE A 41 9.38 6.92 5.72
N PRO A 42 9.41 7.88 4.78
CA PRO A 42 8.21 8.52 4.27
C PRO A 42 7.24 7.48 3.71
N THR A 43 6.01 7.48 4.23
CA THR A 43 5.01 6.48 3.89
C THR A 43 3.68 7.15 3.57
N THR A 44 3.11 6.79 2.43
CA THR A 44 1.84 7.35 1.95
C THR A 44 0.81 6.24 1.84
N MET A 45 -0.36 6.44 2.45
CA MET A 45 -1.51 5.56 2.25
C MET A 45 -2.29 6.04 1.04
N ILE A 46 -2.51 5.14 0.09
CA ILE A 46 -3.18 5.45 -1.17
C ILE A 46 -4.45 4.60 -1.28
N SER A 47 -5.61 5.27 -1.32
CA SER A 47 -6.88 4.61 -1.59
C SER A 47 -6.97 4.22 -3.06
N VAL A 48 -7.40 3.00 -3.33
CA VAL A 48 -7.65 2.56 -4.71
C VAL A 48 -9.05 2.91 -5.21
N THR A 49 -9.84 3.60 -4.36
CA THR A 49 -11.18 4.09 -4.73
C THR A 49 -11.12 5.58 -5.05
N PRO A 50 -12.21 6.19 -5.59
CA PRO A 50 -12.27 7.64 -5.76
C PRO A 50 -12.30 8.42 -4.45
N GLU A 51 -12.54 7.75 -3.31
CA GLU A 51 -12.63 8.38 -2.00
C GLU A 51 -11.38 8.08 -1.18
N ARG A 52 -10.93 9.05 -0.37
CA ARG A 52 -9.82 8.84 0.55
C ARG A 52 -10.21 7.99 1.75
N ALA A 53 -11.50 8.01 2.13
CA ALA A 53 -12.02 7.21 3.23
C ALA A 53 -12.37 5.81 2.73
N VAL A 54 -11.82 4.78 3.37
CA VAL A 54 -12.00 3.38 2.99
C VAL A 54 -12.40 2.59 4.23
N VAL A 55 -13.36 1.69 4.07
CA VAL A 55 -13.85 0.86 5.18
C VAL A 55 -13.15 -0.50 5.15
N SER A 56 -12.57 -0.88 6.28
CA SER A 56 -11.85 -2.15 6.43
C SER A 56 -12.80 -3.34 6.59
N SER A 57 -12.22 -4.54 6.63
CA SER A 57 -12.96 -5.79 6.86
C SER A 57 -13.63 -5.84 8.23
N HIS A 58 -13.16 -5.04 9.18
CA HIS A 58 -13.73 -4.93 10.53
C HIS A 58 -14.56 -3.66 10.72
N ASN A 59 -15.01 -3.06 9.60
CA ASN A 59 -15.88 -1.88 9.61
C ASN A 59 -15.21 -0.63 10.22
N ILE A 60 -13.90 -0.53 10.11
CA ILE A 60 -13.13 0.62 10.57
C ILE A 60 -12.83 1.52 9.36
N VAL A 61 -13.14 2.80 9.51
CA VAL A 61 -12.85 3.78 8.44
C VAL A 61 -11.40 4.22 8.54
N VAL A 62 -10.67 4.07 7.45
CA VAL A 62 -9.30 4.54 7.31
C VAL A 62 -9.29 5.66 6.29
N THR A 63 -8.79 6.83 6.68
CA THR A 63 -8.65 7.95 5.75
C THR A 63 -7.24 7.98 5.19
N CYS A 64 -7.13 7.82 3.88
CA CYS A 64 -5.86 7.78 3.18
C CYS A 64 -5.33 9.19 2.87
N ASP A 65 -4.06 9.27 2.56
CA ASP A 65 -3.41 10.53 2.20
C ASP A 65 -3.78 10.98 0.79
N LEU A 66 -3.89 10.02 -0.12
CA LEU A 66 -4.20 10.26 -1.53
C LEU A 66 -5.15 9.17 -2.03
N THR A 67 -5.79 9.46 -3.16
CA THR A 67 -6.40 8.42 -4.00
C THR A 67 -5.39 8.01 -5.08
N LEU A 68 -5.61 6.85 -5.70
CA LEU A 68 -4.72 6.36 -6.76
C LEU A 68 -4.64 7.34 -7.94
N SER A 69 -5.75 8.00 -8.28
CA SER A 69 -5.77 8.98 -9.36
C SER A 69 -4.95 10.24 -9.06
N GLU A 70 -4.77 10.55 -7.77
CA GLU A 70 -3.96 11.70 -7.33
C GLU A 70 -2.47 11.36 -7.23
N ALA A 71 -2.13 10.08 -7.19
CA ALA A 71 -0.78 9.62 -6.91
C ALA A 71 0.02 9.41 -8.19
N ASN A 72 1.32 9.71 -8.12
CA ASN A 72 2.29 9.27 -9.11
C ASN A 72 3.11 8.13 -8.50
N LEU A 73 2.90 6.91 -8.98
CA LEU A 73 3.53 5.72 -8.40
C LEU A 73 5.04 5.69 -8.62
N ASP A 74 5.55 6.43 -9.59
CA ASP A 74 6.99 6.55 -9.81
C ASP A 74 7.71 7.30 -8.70
N ASP A 75 6.96 8.04 -7.87
CA ASP A 75 7.53 8.75 -6.71
C ASP A 75 7.90 7.81 -5.56
N TYR A 76 7.51 6.53 -5.63
CA TYR A 76 7.69 5.59 -4.53
C TYR A 76 8.71 4.51 -4.89
N ASP A 77 9.56 4.20 -3.92
CA ASP A 77 10.60 3.18 -4.09
C ASP A 77 10.06 1.77 -3.86
N MET A 78 9.03 1.64 -3.02
CA MET A 78 8.38 0.36 -2.74
C MET A 78 6.88 0.51 -2.75
N LEU A 79 6.18 -0.49 -3.28
CA LEU A 79 4.73 -0.61 -3.20
C LEU A 79 4.40 -1.74 -2.24
N VAL A 80 3.46 -1.50 -1.31
CA VAL A 80 3.04 -2.48 -0.31
C VAL A 80 1.56 -2.82 -0.51
N LEU A 81 1.28 -4.12 -0.59
CA LEU A 81 -0.07 -4.66 -0.75
C LEU A 81 -0.48 -5.36 0.54
N PRO A 82 -1.31 -4.74 1.39
CA PRO A 82 -1.84 -5.40 2.58
C PRO A 82 -2.85 -6.49 2.21
N GLY A 83 -3.09 -7.40 3.13
CA GLY A 83 -4.06 -8.48 2.93
C GLY A 83 -5.47 -8.11 3.34
N GLY A 84 -6.21 -9.14 3.70
CA GLY A 84 -7.61 -9.05 4.08
C GLY A 84 -8.55 -9.51 2.97
N ILE A 85 -9.74 -9.91 3.36
CA ILE A 85 -10.79 -10.31 2.46
C ILE A 85 -12.02 -9.46 2.80
N PRO A 86 -12.65 -8.77 1.84
CA PRO A 86 -12.38 -8.77 0.40
C PRO A 86 -11.31 -7.76 -0.09
N GLY A 87 -10.46 -7.23 0.80
CA GLY A 87 -9.43 -6.26 0.42
C GLY A 87 -8.52 -6.75 -0.69
N THR A 88 -8.02 -7.98 -0.58
CA THR A 88 -7.10 -8.55 -1.57
C THR A 88 -7.74 -8.67 -2.97
N PRO A 89 -8.94 -9.28 -3.14
CA PRO A 89 -9.57 -9.28 -4.46
C PRO A 89 -9.92 -7.87 -4.94
N ASN A 90 -10.21 -6.94 -4.06
CA ASN A 90 -10.50 -5.56 -4.45
C ASN A 90 -9.24 -4.84 -4.96
N LEU A 91 -8.07 -5.10 -4.37
CA LEU A 91 -6.81 -4.60 -4.92
C LEU A 91 -6.54 -5.19 -6.30
N LYS A 92 -6.74 -6.49 -6.43
CA LYS A 92 -6.50 -7.22 -7.67
C LYS A 92 -7.36 -6.72 -8.82
N ALA A 93 -8.55 -6.21 -8.54
CA ALA A 93 -9.45 -5.68 -9.55
C ALA A 93 -9.01 -4.32 -10.12
N ILE A 94 -8.00 -3.68 -9.55
CA ILE A 94 -7.55 -2.35 -9.98
C ILE A 94 -6.45 -2.52 -11.04
N GLU A 95 -6.81 -2.40 -12.30
CA GLU A 95 -5.89 -2.64 -13.42
C GLU A 95 -4.65 -1.74 -13.41
N PRO A 96 -4.76 -0.42 -13.19
CA PRO A 96 -3.55 0.42 -13.13
C PRO A 96 -2.59 0.00 -12.04
N LEU A 97 -3.10 -0.46 -10.89
CA LEU A 97 -2.25 -0.96 -9.81
C LEU A 97 -1.58 -2.27 -10.22
N MET A 98 -2.32 -3.18 -10.82
CA MET A 98 -1.77 -4.47 -11.27
C MET A 98 -0.69 -4.27 -12.34
N ALA A 99 -0.89 -3.32 -13.25
CA ALA A 99 0.11 -2.97 -14.26
C ALA A 99 1.39 -2.42 -13.59
N ALA A 100 1.24 -1.53 -12.62
CA ALA A 100 2.39 -0.95 -11.90
C ALA A 100 3.16 -2.01 -11.12
N VAL A 101 2.45 -2.92 -10.43
CA VAL A 101 3.07 -4.02 -9.68
C VAL A 101 3.86 -4.92 -10.62
N THR A 102 3.27 -5.32 -11.73
CA THR A 102 3.90 -6.20 -12.72
C THR A 102 5.18 -5.56 -13.27
N GLU A 103 5.09 -4.30 -13.68
CA GLU A 103 6.24 -3.57 -14.22
C GLU A 103 7.37 -3.49 -13.21
N ARG A 104 7.05 -3.16 -11.95
CA ARG A 104 8.07 -3.03 -10.91
C ARG A 104 8.78 -4.34 -10.61
N VAL A 105 8.03 -5.43 -10.46
CA VAL A 105 8.64 -6.72 -10.18
C VAL A 105 9.55 -7.14 -11.32
N ARG A 106 9.11 -6.96 -12.56
CA ARG A 106 9.92 -7.31 -13.74
C ARG A 106 11.15 -6.43 -13.88
N ALA A 107 11.09 -5.20 -13.40
CA ALA A 107 12.23 -4.29 -13.38
C ALA A 107 13.17 -4.50 -12.18
N GLY A 108 12.88 -5.46 -11.30
CA GLY A 108 13.67 -5.71 -10.10
C GLY A 108 13.48 -4.68 -9.00
N ARG A 109 12.38 -3.93 -9.03
CA ARG A 109 12.06 -2.92 -7.99
C ARG A 109 11.19 -3.53 -6.90
N PRO A 110 11.35 -3.07 -5.64
CA PRO A 110 10.68 -3.70 -4.50
C PRO A 110 9.15 -3.59 -4.54
N VAL A 111 8.50 -4.73 -4.29
CA VAL A 111 7.07 -4.83 -3.99
C VAL A 111 6.93 -5.77 -2.79
N ALA A 112 6.12 -5.38 -1.81
CA ALA A 112 5.84 -6.20 -0.64
C ALA A 112 4.35 -6.56 -0.61
N ALA A 113 4.05 -7.79 -0.21
CA ALA A 113 2.68 -8.26 -0.05
C ALA A 113 2.60 -9.13 1.19
N ILE A 114 1.51 -8.98 1.96
CA ILE A 114 1.37 -9.68 3.24
C ILE A 114 0.06 -10.47 3.29
N CYS A 115 0.06 -11.58 4.00
CA CYS A 115 -1.07 -12.45 4.31
C CYS A 115 -1.72 -13.01 3.04
N ALA A 116 -2.90 -12.53 2.65
CA ALA A 116 -3.59 -12.98 1.44
C ALA A 116 -3.04 -12.32 0.16
N ALA A 117 -2.40 -11.16 0.28
CA ALA A 117 -1.97 -10.36 -0.88
C ALA A 117 -0.89 -11.01 -1.76
N PRO A 118 0.01 -11.89 -1.26
CA PRO A 118 0.93 -12.61 -2.15
C PRO A 118 0.23 -13.40 -3.27
N SER A 119 -1.05 -13.78 -3.08
CA SER A 119 -1.82 -14.43 -4.14
C SER A 119 -1.96 -13.56 -5.38
N ILE A 120 -1.93 -12.23 -5.22
CA ILE A 120 -1.93 -11.28 -6.35
C ILE A 120 -0.69 -11.51 -7.21
N LEU A 121 0.48 -11.59 -6.57
CA LEU A 121 1.75 -11.79 -7.27
C LEU A 121 1.78 -13.14 -7.97
N ALA A 122 1.24 -14.19 -7.31
CA ALA A 122 1.16 -15.53 -7.89
C ALA A 122 0.27 -15.54 -9.14
N GLU A 123 -0.90 -14.90 -9.08
CA GLU A 123 -1.84 -14.87 -10.20
C GLU A 123 -1.32 -14.03 -11.37
N LEU A 124 -0.48 -13.02 -11.09
CA LEU A 124 0.20 -12.25 -12.14
C LEU A 124 1.40 -12.99 -12.74
N GLY A 125 1.74 -14.17 -12.23
CA GLY A 125 2.87 -14.94 -12.71
C GLY A 125 4.22 -14.38 -12.31
N LEU A 126 4.27 -13.62 -11.19
CA LEU A 126 5.48 -12.93 -10.74
C LEU A 126 6.25 -13.69 -9.66
N LEU A 127 5.69 -14.79 -9.15
CA LEU A 127 6.36 -15.68 -8.21
C LEU A 127 6.82 -16.94 -8.93
N GLU A 128 8.04 -17.38 -8.65
CA GLU A 128 8.61 -18.60 -9.19
C GLU A 128 8.86 -19.63 -8.10
#